data_0e003a79b38d08192f718bcee6ab53e4
#
_entry.id   0e003a79b38d08192f718bcee6ab53e4
#
_cell.length_a   1.000
_cell.length_b   1.000
_cell.length_c   1.000
_cell.angle_alpha   90.00
_cell.angle_beta   90.00
_cell.angle_gamma   90.00
#
_symmetry.space_group_name_H-M   'P 1'
#
loop_
_entity.id
_entity.type
_entity.pdbx_description
1 polymer ?
#
loop_
_entity_poly.entity_id
_entity_poly.type
_entity_poly.pdbx_seq_one_letter_code
_entity_poly.pdbx_strand_id
1 'polypeptide(L)'
;MGEITKYEQPTKYLVKAKDYHDTYTIPVLTAGKTFILGYTNETHGIYQASKAPVIIFDDFTTANKWVDFDFKAKSSAMKMVTSCDDNKTLLKYVYYWLNTLPSEFAEGDHKRQWISNYSQKKIPIPCPDNPEKSLAIQSEIVRILDKFSELTAELTAELNMRKKQ
;
A
#
# COMPACT_ATOMS: atom_id res chain seq x y z
N MET A 1 -14.87 -2.20 3.86
CA MET A 1 -13.70 -2.66 3.07
C MET A 1 -13.45 -4.16 3.13
N GLY A 2 -13.68 -4.79 4.25
CA GLY A 2 -13.39 -6.23 4.40
C GLY A 2 -14.11 -7.16 3.44
N GLU A 3 -15.24 -6.74 2.88
CA GLU A 3 -16.02 -7.55 1.91
C GLU A 3 -15.40 -7.52 0.51
N ILE A 4 -14.67 -6.47 0.16
CA ILE A 4 -14.12 -6.26 -1.17
C ILE A 4 -12.61 -6.43 -1.24
N THR A 5 -11.96 -6.51 -0.09
CA THR A 5 -10.51 -6.72 0.03
C THR A 5 -10.22 -7.96 0.85
N LYS A 6 -9.04 -8.52 0.63
CA LYS A 6 -8.48 -9.59 1.46
C LYS A 6 -7.09 -9.16 1.92
N TYR A 7 -6.67 -9.70 3.05
CA TYR A 7 -5.33 -9.41 3.55
C TYR A 7 -4.54 -10.69 3.76
N GLU A 8 -3.23 -10.56 3.72
CA GLU A 8 -2.30 -11.65 4.02
C GLU A 8 -1.32 -11.18 5.10
N GLN A 9 -1.06 -12.05 6.07
CA GLN A 9 -0.03 -11.79 7.07
C GLN A 9 1.36 -11.91 6.44
N PRO A 10 2.34 -11.15 6.91
CA PRO A 10 3.66 -11.11 6.29
C PRO A 10 4.57 -12.28 6.67
N THR A 11 4.08 -13.27 7.40
CA THR A 11 4.88 -14.34 8.00
C THR A 11 5.82 -15.03 7.01
N LYS A 12 5.35 -15.29 5.78
CA LYS A 12 6.14 -15.93 4.73
C LYS A 12 7.21 -15.00 4.13
N TYR A 13 7.07 -13.70 4.32
CA TYR A 13 7.85 -12.68 3.63
C TYR A 13 8.77 -11.90 4.55
N LEU A 14 8.82 -12.26 5.82
CA LEU A 14 9.67 -11.59 6.80
C LEU A 14 11.14 -11.82 6.48
N VAL A 15 11.92 -10.75 6.51
CA VAL A 15 13.38 -10.83 6.38
C VAL A 15 13.97 -11.49 7.63
N LYS A 16 14.92 -12.38 7.43
CA LYS A 16 15.57 -13.12 8.54
C LYS A 16 16.85 -12.45 9.01
N ALA A 17 17.69 -12.06 8.05
CA ALA A 17 18.97 -11.40 8.35
C ALA A 17 18.79 -9.89 8.36
N LYS A 18 19.49 -9.23 9.29
CA LYS A 18 19.48 -7.77 9.40
C LYS A 18 20.63 -7.09 8.65
N ASP A 19 21.42 -7.87 7.91
CA ASP A 19 22.54 -7.36 7.13
C ASP A 19 22.05 -6.83 5.78
N TYR A 20 21.85 -5.53 5.72
CA TYR A 20 21.40 -4.86 4.49
C TYR A 20 22.58 -4.22 3.80
N HIS A 21 22.66 -4.38 2.48
CA HIS A 21 23.70 -3.78 1.66
C HIS A 21 23.09 -3.12 0.43
N ASP A 22 23.65 -1.98 0.03
CA ASP A 22 23.18 -1.25 -1.15
C ASP A 22 23.37 -2.04 -2.45
N THR A 23 24.25 -3.02 -2.44
CA THR A 23 24.51 -3.89 -3.59
C THR A 23 23.48 -5.03 -3.72
N TYR A 24 22.71 -5.30 -2.69
CA TYR A 24 21.66 -6.30 -2.74
C TYR A 24 20.43 -5.74 -3.46
N THR A 25 19.59 -6.61 -4.02
CA THR A 25 18.55 -6.19 -4.97
C THR A 25 17.12 -6.21 -4.42
N ILE A 26 16.86 -6.94 -3.34
CA ILE A 26 15.50 -7.08 -2.81
C ILE A 26 15.28 -6.07 -1.68
N PRO A 27 14.40 -5.07 -1.86
CA PRO A 27 14.12 -4.10 -0.82
C PRO A 27 13.37 -4.72 0.36
N VAL A 28 13.71 -4.27 1.55
CA VAL A 28 13.03 -4.62 2.80
C VAL A 28 12.19 -3.42 3.22
N LEU A 29 10.88 -3.61 3.28
CA LEU A 29 9.92 -2.53 3.43
C LEU A 29 9.28 -2.45 4.81
N THR A 30 8.95 -1.22 5.19
CA THR A 30 7.95 -0.94 6.22
C THR A 30 6.86 -0.05 5.62
N ALA A 31 5.68 -0.02 6.23
CA ALA A 31 4.63 0.91 5.84
C ALA A 31 4.78 2.31 6.50
N GLY A 32 5.76 2.49 7.36
CA GLY A 32 6.02 3.73 8.09
C GLY A 32 6.78 4.77 7.29
N LYS A 33 7.29 5.78 7.98
CA LYS A 33 8.01 6.90 7.37
C LYS A 33 9.24 6.48 6.57
N THR A 34 9.99 5.50 7.09
CA THR A 34 11.12 4.93 6.36
C THR A 34 10.61 3.76 5.54
N PHE A 35 10.22 4.05 4.32
CA PHE A 35 9.59 3.06 3.43
C PHE A 35 10.53 1.91 3.11
N ILE A 36 11.72 2.20 2.59
CA ILE A 36 12.74 1.20 2.29
C ILE A 36 13.82 1.28 3.37
N LEU A 37 13.92 0.24 4.19
CA LEU A 37 14.93 0.16 5.25
C LEU A 37 16.31 -0.18 4.70
N GLY A 38 16.36 -0.97 3.65
CA GLY A 38 17.59 -1.44 3.04
C GLY A 38 17.28 -2.55 2.05
N TYR A 39 18.32 -3.26 1.63
CA TYR A 39 18.20 -4.34 0.64
C TYR A 39 18.81 -5.61 1.19
N THR A 40 18.21 -6.74 0.83
CA THR A 40 18.68 -8.06 1.26
C THR A 40 19.04 -8.93 0.05
N ASN A 41 19.90 -9.91 0.27
CA ASN A 41 20.22 -10.93 -0.73
C ASN A 41 19.44 -12.23 -0.52
N GLU A 42 18.49 -12.27 0.39
CA GLU A 42 17.65 -13.44 0.61
C GLU A 42 16.83 -13.72 -0.65
N THR A 43 16.76 -15.00 -1.04
CA THR A 43 16.10 -15.42 -2.28
C THR A 43 14.76 -16.12 -2.04
N HIS A 44 14.43 -16.42 -0.79
CA HIS A 44 13.19 -17.10 -0.40
C HIS A 44 12.25 -16.14 0.30
N GLY A 45 10.95 -16.41 0.19
CA GLY A 45 9.94 -15.61 0.86
C GLY A 45 9.85 -14.18 0.34
N ILE A 46 9.97 -13.99 -0.96
CA ILE A 46 9.83 -12.69 -1.62
C ILE A 46 8.39 -12.52 -2.05
N TYR A 47 7.78 -11.38 -1.67
CA TYR A 47 6.45 -11.02 -2.16
C TYR A 47 6.57 -10.44 -3.58
N GLN A 48 5.92 -11.09 -4.54
CA GLN A 48 6.05 -10.76 -5.96
C GLN A 48 5.04 -9.69 -6.41
N ALA A 49 5.17 -8.50 -5.85
CA ALA A 49 4.30 -7.37 -6.19
C ALA A 49 4.55 -6.83 -7.60
N SER A 50 5.65 -7.20 -8.25
CA SER A 50 5.88 -6.90 -9.66
C SER A 50 4.90 -7.62 -10.59
N LYS A 51 4.34 -8.74 -10.16
CA LYS A 51 3.32 -9.49 -10.89
C LYS A 51 1.92 -8.99 -10.61
N ALA A 52 1.66 -8.59 -9.36
CA ALA A 52 0.36 -8.07 -8.92
C ALA A 52 0.60 -7.09 -7.78
N PRO A 53 0.36 -5.79 -7.99
CA PRO A 53 0.57 -4.77 -6.96
C PRO A 53 -0.22 -5.04 -5.69
N VAL A 54 0.26 -4.49 -4.59
CA VAL A 54 -0.31 -4.69 -3.26
C VAL A 54 -0.29 -3.39 -2.47
N ILE A 55 -1.23 -3.25 -1.53
CA ILE A 55 -1.17 -2.21 -0.52
C ILE A 55 -0.54 -2.81 0.73
N ILE A 56 0.55 -2.22 1.22
CA ILE A 56 1.08 -2.57 2.54
C ILE A 56 0.46 -1.64 3.57
N PHE A 57 0.02 -2.21 4.69
CA PHE A 57 -0.72 -1.49 5.72
C PHE A 57 -0.12 -1.82 7.09
N ASP A 58 0.27 -0.79 7.83
CA ASP A 58 0.75 -0.97 9.20
C ASP A 58 -0.45 -1.06 10.15
N ASP A 59 -0.57 -2.19 10.82
CA ASP A 59 -1.72 -2.52 11.67
C ASP A 59 -1.80 -1.65 12.95
N PHE A 60 -0.74 -0.97 13.31
CA PHE A 60 -0.69 -0.14 14.52
C PHE A 60 -0.75 1.36 14.20
N THR A 61 -0.01 1.82 13.19
CA THR A 61 0.04 3.24 12.83
C THR A 61 -0.97 3.63 11.76
N THR A 62 -1.59 2.67 11.10
CA THR A 62 -2.47 2.83 9.94
C THR A 62 -1.80 3.42 8.70
N ALA A 63 -0.48 3.59 8.72
CA ALA A 63 0.27 4.01 7.54
C ALA A 63 0.16 2.96 6.43
N ASN A 64 0.07 3.40 5.20
CA ASN A 64 -0.06 2.50 4.06
C ASN A 64 0.71 3.02 2.85
N LYS A 65 1.10 2.10 1.97
CA LYS A 65 1.85 2.39 0.75
C LYS A 65 1.39 1.47 -0.37
N TRP A 66 1.42 1.99 -1.60
CA TRP A 66 1.24 1.20 -2.81
C TRP A 66 2.59 0.62 -3.23
N VAL A 67 2.63 -0.69 -3.48
CA VAL A 67 3.88 -1.38 -3.86
C VAL A 67 3.63 -2.22 -5.11
N ASP A 68 4.46 -2.00 -6.14
CA ASP A 68 4.40 -2.71 -7.42
C ASP A 68 5.74 -3.37 -7.78
N PHE A 69 6.62 -3.53 -6.82
CA PHE A 69 7.92 -4.20 -6.98
C PHE A 69 8.11 -5.27 -5.92
N ASP A 70 8.94 -6.27 -6.21
CA ASP A 70 9.20 -7.39 -5.30
C ASP A 70 9.91 -6.91 -4.03
N PHE A 71 9.52 -7.47 -2.88
CA PHE A 71 10.03 -7.03 -1.58
C PHE A 71 9.95 -8.11 -0.52
N LYS A 72 10.62 -7.85 0.61
CA LYS A 72 10.43 -8.58 1.86
C LYS A 72 9.95 -7.62 2.94
N ALA A 73 9.29 -8.16 3.94
CA ALA A 73 8.71 -7.37 5.02
C ALA A 73 9.62 -7.36 6.25
N LYS A 74 9.68 -6.22 6.93
CA LYS A 74 10.46 -6.06 8.16
C LYS A 74 9.70 -6.55 9.39
N SER A 75 8.40 -6.28 9.48
CA SER A 75 7.63 -6.42 10.70
C SER A 75 6.35 -7.24 10.50
N SER A 76 5.97 -8.00 11.52
CA SER A 76 4.70 -8.72 11.55
C SER A 76 3.48 -7.77 11.66
N ALA A 77 3.70 -6.49 11.96
CA ALA A 77 2.65 -5.49 11.98
C ALA A 77 2.15 -5.10 10.59
N MET A 78 2.92 -5.40 9.54
CA MET A 78 2.54 -5.10 8.16
C MET A 78 1.58 -6.14 7.62
N LYS A 79 0.45 -5.68 7.06
CA LYS A 79 -0.45 -6.53 6.29
C LYS A 79 -0.35 -6.21 4.81
N MET A 80 -0.51 -7.23 3.96
CA MET A 80 -0.61 -7.05 2.52
C MET A 80 -2.08 -7.16 2.14
N VAL A 81 -2.62 -6.09 1.54
CA VAL A 81 -4.04 -5.97 1.20
C VAL A 81 -4.21 -5.98 -0.31
N THR A 82 -5.09 -6.84 -0.79
CA THR A 82 -5.42 -6.97 -2.21
C THR A 82 -6.93 -6.94 -2.41
N SER A 83 -7.38 -6.79 -3.65
CA SER A 83 -8.79 -6.86 -4.01
C SER A 83 -9.27 -8.31 -4.05
N CYS A 84 -10.47 -8.56 -3.56
CA CYS A 84 -11.10 -9.88 -3.68
C CYS A 84 -11.44 -10.24 -5.13
N ASP A 85 -11.79 -9.24 -5.93
CA ASP A 85 -12.13 -9.43 -7.34
C ASP A 85 -11.82 -8.15 -8.11
N ASP A 86 -10.76 -8.20 -8.90
CA ASP A 86 -10.30 -7.05 -9.71
C ASP A 86 -11.31 -6.68 -10.81
N ASN A 87 -12.23 -7.58 -11.15
CA ASN A 87 -13.29 -7.31 -12.11
C ASN A 87 -14.46 -6.53 -11.50
N LYS A 88 -14.48 -6.33 -10.21
CA LYS A 88 -15.50 -5.54 -9.49
C LYS A 88 -14.94 -4.34 -8.79
N THR A 89 -13.73 -4.44 -8.23
CA THR A 89 -13.11 -3.38 -7.46
C THR A 89 -11.62 -3.31 -7.77
N LEU A 90 -11.18 -2.17 -8.27
CA LEU A 90 -9.75 -1.92 -8.52
C LEU A 90 -9.03 -1.63 -7.20
N LEU A 91 -7.92 -2.30 -6.97
CA LEU A 91 -7.13 -2.11 -5.75
C LEU A 91 -6.64 -0.66 -5.62
N LYS A 92 -6.25 -0.01 -6.71
CA LYS A 92 -5.77 1.36 -6.66
C LYS A 92 -6.88 2.37 -6.32
N TYR A 93 -8.12 2.07 -6.68
CA TYR A 93 -9.27 2.83 -6.23
C TYR A 93 -9.41 2.74 -4.70
N VAL A 94 -9.28 1.54 -4.14
CA VAL A 94 -9.28 1.32 -2.69
C VAL A 94 -8.14 2.10 -2.03
N TYR A 95 -6.96 2.05 -2.61
CA TYR A 95 -5.78 2.75 -2.11
C TYR A 95 -6.02 4.26 -2.00
N TYR A 96 -6.53 4.89 -3.05
CA TYR A 96 -6.80 6.32 -3.03
C TYR A 96 -7.88 6.69 -2.01
N TRP A 97 -8.93 5.89 -1.93
CA TRP A 97 -9.98 6.12 -0.94
C TRP A 97 -9.43 5.98 0.48
N LEU A 98 -8.63 4.96 0.72
CA LEU A 98 -7.99 4.71 2.01
C LEU A 98 -7.15 5.92 2.46
N ASN A 99 -6.48 6.59 1.54
CA ASN A 99 -5.68 7.76 1.83
C ASN A 99 -6.49 9.04 2.06
N THR A 100 -7.80 9.02 1.82
CA THR A 100 -8.68 10.13 2.20
C THR A 100 -9.11 10.07 3.66
N LEU A 101 -8.92 8.92 4.31
CA LEU A 101 -9.33 8.74 5.70
C LEU A 101 -8.35 9.45 6.64
N PRO A 102 -8.87 10.11 7.70
CA PRO A 102 -7.98 10.70 8.69
C PRO A 102 -7.24 9.61 9.46
N SER A 103 -6.04 9.95 9.94
CA SER A 103 -5.30 9.06 10.82
C SER A 103 -6.06 8.89 12.14
N GLU A 104 -6.37 7.65 12.47
CA GLU A 104 -7.05 7.30 13.73
C GLU A 104 -6.07 6.76 14.77
N PHE A 105 -4.78 6.98 14.54
CA PHE A 105 -3.74 6.58 15.47
C PHE A 105 -3.87 7.36 16.78
N ALA A 106 -4.13 6.64 17.87
CA ALA A 106 -4.09 7.20 19.22
C ALA A 106 -2.78 6.76 19.87
N GLU A 107 -1.99 7.72 20.32
CA GLU A 107 -0.74 7.45 21.00
C GLU A 107 -1.00 6.57 22.23
N GLY A 108 -0.29 5.45 22.33
CA GLY A 108 -0.47 4.48 23.40
C GLY A 108 -1.51 3.41 23.15
N ASP A 109 -2.23 3.48 22.05
CA ASP A 109 -3.15 2.41 21.64
C ASP A 109 -2.37 1.38 20.81
N HIS A 110 -2.30 0.15 21.34
CA HIS A 110 -1.60 -0.96 20.69
C HIS A 110 -2.55 -1.95 20.01
N LYS A 111 -3.80 -1.56 19.78
CA LYS A 111 -4.77 -2.41 19.07
C LYS A 111 -4.47 -2.46 17.59
N ARG A 112 -4.64 -3.66 17.01
CA ARG A 112 -4.53 -3.84 15.58
C ARG A 112 -5.72 -3.18 14.89
N GLN A 113 -5.42 -2.33 13.89
CA GLN A 113 -6.42 -1.43 13.29
C GLN A 113 -7.17 -2.04 12.10
N TRP A 114 -6.57 -3.01 11.38
CA TRP A 114 -7.23 -3.50 10.17
C TRP A 114 -8.54 -4.23 10.50
N ILE A 115 -8.49 -5.30 11.27
CA ILE A 115 -9.66 -6.14 11.57
C ILE A 115 -10.70 -5.38 12.39
N SER A 116 -10.27 -4.64 13.40
CA SER A 116 -11.18 -3.98 14.34
C SER A 116 -11.79 -2.69 13.82
N ASN A 117 -11.15 -2.05 12.85
CA ASN A 117 -11.54 -0.71 12.40
C ASN A 117 -11.64 -0.60 10.88
N TYR A 118 -10.51 -0.69 10.17
CA TYR A 118 -10.46 -0.37 8.73
C TYR A 118 -11.27 -1.33 7.88
N SER A 119 -11.29 -2.61 8.18
CA SER A 119 -12.10 -3.58 7.45
C SER A 119 -13.60 -3.33 7.61
N GLN A 120 -14.01 -2.64 8.66
CA GLN A 120 -15.40 -2.29 8.92
C GLN A 120 -15.85 -1.01 8.21
N LYS A 121 -14.92 -0.20 7.70
CA LYS A 121 -15.25 1.05 7.01
C LYS A 121 -15.92 0.77 5.67
N LYS A 122 -16.88 1.62 5.32
CA LYS A 122 -17.65 1.49 4.08
C LYS A 122 -17.03 2.35 3.00
N ILE A 123 -16.56 1.71 1.94
CA ILE A 123 -16.05 2.40 0.76
C ILE A 123 -17.19 2.61 -0.24
N PRO A 124 -17.34 3.83 -0.82
CA PRO A 124 -18.35 4.05 -1.84
C PRO A 124 -17.97 3.35 -3.15
N ILE A 125 -18.88 2.56 -3.67
CA ILE A 125 -18.72 1.86 -4.95
C ILE A 125 -19.67 2.49 -5.95
N PRO A 126 -19.17 3.11 -7.05
CA PRO A 126 -20.03 3.68 -8.06
C PRO A 126 -20.80 2.58 -8.79
N CYS A 127 -22.08 2.83 -9.11
CA CYS A 127 -22.95 1.92 -9.88
C CYS A 127 -22.83 0.46 -9.41
N PRO A 128 -23.15 0.13 -8.15
CA PRO A 128 -22.91 -1.22 -7.60
C PRO A 128 -23.66 -2.31 -8.35
N ASP A 129 -24.77 -1.99 -9.02
CA ASP A 129 -25.59 -2.93 -9.79
C ASP A 129 -25.06 -3.17 -11.21
N ASN A 130 -24.03 -2.43 -11.64
CA ASN A 130 -23.43 -2.57 -12.96
C ASN A 130 -21.91 -2.61 -12.84
N PRO A 131 -21.30 -3.79 -12.70
CA PRO A 131 -19.85 -3.91 -12.51
C PRO A 131 -18.99 -3.30 -13.61
N GLU A 132 -19.39 -3.41 -14.87
CA GLU A 132 -18.65 -2.81 -16.00
C GLU A 132 -18.60 -1.30 -15.89
N LYS A 133 -19.74 -0.67 -15.62
CA LYS A 133 -19.82 0.79 -15.45
C LYS A 133 -19.07 1.23 -14.20
N SER A 134 -19.17 0.45 -13.14
CA SER A 134 -18.43 0.71 -11.90
C SER A 134 -16.92 0.73 -12.14
N LEU A 135 -16.39 -0.30 -12.83
CA LEU A 135 -14.96 -0.37 -13.15
C LEU A 135 -14.52 0.78 -14.04
N ALA A 136 -15.35 1.16 -15.03
CA ALA A 136 -15.02 2.28 -15.90
C ALA A 136 -14.88 3.59 -15.10
N ILE A 137 -15.78 3.82 -14.16
CA ILE A 137 -15.73 5.01 -13.29
C ILE A 137 -14.54 4.93 -12.33
N GLN A 138 -14.30 3.80 -11.69
CA GLN A 138 -13.15 3.59 -10.82
C GLN A 138 -11.85 3.84 -11.58
N SER A 139 -11.72 3.28 -12.78
CA SER A 139 -10.55 3.43 -13.64
C SER A 139 -10.30 4.89 -14.00
N GLU A 140 -11.34 5.64 -14.31
CA GLU A 140 -11.22 7.06 -14.63
C GLU A 140 -10.79 7.89 -13.43
N ILE A 141 -11.32 7.59 -12.24
CA ILE A 141 -10.89 8.22 -11.00
C ILE A 141 -9.42 7.95 -10.74
N VAL A 142 -8.99 6.70 -10.87
CA VAL A 142 -7.59 6.29 -10.68
C VAL A 142 -6.68 7.03 -11.69
N ARG A 143 -7.09 7.10 -12.95
CA ARG A 143 -6.34 7.81 -14.00
C ARG A 143 -6.11 9.28 -13.64
N ILE A 144 -7.15 9.95 -13.18
CA ILE A 144 -7.07 11.36 -12.80
C ILE A 144 -6.16 11.55 -11.58
N LEU A 145 -6.33 10.72 -10.56
CA LEU A 145 -5.54 10.81 -9.34
C LEU A 145 -4.07 10.42 -9.56
N ASP A 146 -3.79 9.46 -10.43
CA ASP A 146 -2.43 9.13 -10.83
C ASP A 146 -1.74 10.33 -11.47
N LYS A 147 -2.43 11.08 -12.33
CA LYS A 147 -1.89 12.29 -12.94
C LYS A 147 -1.60 13.38 -11.91
N PHE A 148 -2.48 13.56 -10.93
CA PHE A 148 -2.20 14.51 -9.86
C PHE A 148 -1.00 14.10 -9.02
N SER A 149 -0.83 12.82 -8.76
CA SER A 149 0.33 12.31 -8.03
C SER A 149 1.63 12.54 -8.80
N GLU A 150 1.63 12.31 -10.11
CA GLU A 150 2.78 12.59 -10.98
C GLU A 150 3.14 14.08 -10.97
N LEU A 151 2.14 14.96 -11.13
CA LEU A 151 2.34 16.41 -11.08
C LEU A 151 2.90 16.87 -9.75
N THR A 152 2.38 16.34 -8.65
CA THR A 152 2.86 16.66 -7.31
C THR A 152 4.32 16.25 -7.15
N ALA A 153 4.70 15.07 -7.63
CA ALA A 153 6.07 14.59 -7.59
C ALA A 153 7.01 15.48 -8.43
N GLU A 154 6.59 15.87 -9.64
CA GLU A 154 7.37 16.77 -10.50
C GLU A 154 7.54 18.14 -9.87
N LEU A 155 6.50 18.73 -9.34
CA LEU A 155 6.55 20.04 -8.68
C LEU A 155 7.44 20.00 -7.44
N THR A 156 7.36 18.95 -6.65
CA THR A 156 8.21 18.77 -5.48
C THR A 156 9.67 18.65 -5.87
N ALA A 157 9.98 17.87 -6.91
CA ALA A 157 11.34 17.72 -7.42
C ALA A 157 11.88 19.06 -7.94
N GLU A 158 11.08 19.81 -8.70
CA GLU A 158 11.46 21.13 -9.21
C GLU A 158 11.72 22.12 -8.08
N LEU A 159 10.85 22.15 -7.08
CA LEU A 159 11.01 23.02 -5.92
C LEU A 159 12.30 22.70 -5.15
N ASN A 160 12.60 21.43 -4.95
CA ASN A 160 13.83 21.01 -4.28
C ASN A 160 15.08 21.39 -5.09
N MET A 161 15.03 21.31 -6.40
CA MET A 161 16.13 21.78 -7.26
C MET A 161 16.34 23.29 -7.13
N ARG A 162 15.27 24.09 -7.06
CA ARG A 162 15.36 25.55 -6.88
C ARG A 162 15.94 25.93 -5.53
N LYS A 163 15.64 25.18 -4.48
CA LYS A 163 16.17 25.44 -3.14
C LYS A 163 17.66 25.20 -3.02
N LYS A 164 18.25 24.39 -3.94
CA LYS A 164 19.69 24.09 -3.96
C LYS A 164 20.52 25.10 -4.74
N GLN A 165 19.89 26.02 -5.43
CA GLN A 165 20.56 27.06 -6.21
C GLN A 165 20.91 28.30 -5.37
#